data_5e4ae1631b1e5fdc776f223ad5ee446a
#
_entry.id   5e4ae1631b1e5fdc776f223ad5ee446a
#
_cell.length_a   1.000
_cell.length_b   1.000
_cell.length_c   1.000
_cell.angle_alpha   90.00
_cell.angle_beta   90.00
_cell.angle_gamma   90.00
#
_symmetry.space_group_name_H-M   'P 1'
#
loop_
_entity.id
_entity.type
_entity.pdbx_description
1 polymer ?
#
loop_
_entity_poly.entity_id
_entity_poly.type
_entity_poly.pdbx_seq_one_letter_code
_entity_poly.pdbx_strand_id
1 'polypeptide(L)'
;MVPGRYQELTIEALRVGTYHLFCAEFCGTDHARMGGQIIALESRDYADWLARQPNAGDLASQGAALFRALGCSGCHGIGGSVRAPPLEGLYGKPVPLSDGSTVTADDRYLRDSILQPDRQIVAGYEPKMPSFADRVSEDELFALIAYIKSLANRESLR
;
A
#
# COMPACT_ATOMS: atom_id res chain seq x y z
N MET A 1 1.21 19.52 4.86
CA MET A 1 1.76 18.13 4.76
C MET A 1 3.26 18.21 4.61
N VAL A 2 4.00 17.31 5.25
CA VAL A 2 5.46 17.24 5.09
C VAL A 2 5.73 16.05 4.16
N PRO A 3 6.40 16.27 3.02
CA PRO A 3 6.72 15.19 2.07
C PRO A 3 7.48 14.05 2.77
N GLY A 4 7.10 12.81 2.49
CA GLY A 4 7.72 11.62 3.05
C GLY A 4 7.37 11.31 4.51
N ARG A 5 6.39 11.99 5.11
CA ARG A 5 5.90 11.69 6.46
C ARG A 5 4.43 11.30 6.42
N TYR A 6 4.11 10.21 7.10
CA TYR A 6 2.72 9.87 7.43
C TYR A 6 2.29 10.72 8.63
N GLN A 7 1.07 11.22 8.58
CA GLN A 7 0.42 11.93 9.68
C GLN A 7 -0.92 11.26 9.93
N GLU A 8 -1.25 11.06 11.17
CA GLU A 8 -2.51 10.45 11.60
C GLU A 8 -3.36 11.51 12.29
N LEU A 9 -4.63 11.55 11.95
CA LEU A 9 -5.61 12.43 12.55
C LEU A 9 -6.84 11.59 12.92
N THR A 10 -7.16 11.55 14.19
CA THR A 10 -8.40 10.93 14.68
C THR A 10 -9.53 11.93 14.63
N ILE A 11 -10.64 11.55 13.98
CA ILE A 11 -11.83 12.38 13.85
C ILE A 11 -13.02 11.63 14.46
N GLU A 12 -13.80 12.31 15.28
CA GLU A 12 -15.07 11.83 15.78
C GLU A 12 -16.20 12.68 15.19
N ALA A 13 -17.12 12.03 14.45
CA ALA A 13 -18.27 12.69 13.89
C ALA A 13 -19.42 12.73 14.91
N LEU A 14 -19.86 13.91 15.33
CA LEU A 14 -20.95 14.08 16.29
C LEU A 14 -22.36 14.02 15.66
N ARG A 15 -22.44 14.08 14.34
CA ARG A 15 -23.71 14.02 13.58
C ARG A 15 -23.50 13.29 12.28
N VAL A 16 -24.50 12.55 11.84
CA VAL A 16 -24.52 11.98 10.49
C VAL A 16 -24.63 13.08 9.45
N GLY A 17 -23.99 12.87 8.30
CA GLY A 17 -24.01 13.83 7.20
C GLY A 17 -22.79 13.73 6.30
N THR A 18 -22.79 14.55 5.27
CA THR A 18 -21.66 14.68 4.35
C THR A 18 -20.98 16.02 4.60
N TYR A 19 -19.70 15.95 4.89
CA TYR A 19 -18.85 17.10 5.21
C TYR A 19 -17.82 17.30 4.11
N HIS A 20 -17.60 18.53 3.70
CA HIS A 20 -16.54 18.84 2.75
C HIS A 20 -15.19 18.82 3.46
N LEU A 21 -14.21 18.20 2.80
CA LEU A 21 -12.81 18.22 3.21
C LEU A 21 -12.03 19.13 2.27
N PHE A 22 -11.35 20.10 2.83
CA PHE A 22 -10.50 21.05 2.09
C PHE A 22 -9.07 21.02 2.62
N CYS A 23 -8.12 21.26 1.75
CA CYS A 23 -6.76 21.52 2.15
C CYS A 23 -6.67 22.95 2.72
N ALA A 24 -6.33 23.09 4.01
CA ALA A 24 -6.32 24.36 4.72
C ALA A 24 -5.07 25.21 4.46
N GLU A 25 -3.93 24.56 4.13
CA GLU A 25 -2.64 25.22 3.93
C GLU A 25 -2.08 24.88 2.54
N PHE A 26 -1.38 25.82 1.93
CA PHE A 26 -0.79 25.62 0.60
C PHE A 26 0.13 24.41 0.60
N CYS A 27 -0.20 23.41 -0.23
CA CYS A 27 0.49 22.12 -0.30
C CYS A 27 1.07 21.78 -1.69
N GLY A 28 0.98 22.68 -2.65
CA GLY A 28 1.52 22.49 -3.99
C GLY A 28 0.60 22.98 -5.11
N THR A 29 0.94 22.67 -6.35
CA THR A 29 0.35 23.21 -7.58
C THR A 29 -1.17 23.02 -7.67
N ASP A 30 -1.71 21.89 -7.20
CA ASP A 30 -3.13 21.58 -7.25
C ASP A 30 -3.87 21.85 -5.92
N HIS A 31 -3.30 22.66 -5.04
CA HIS A 31 -3.88 22.99 -3.74
C HIS A 31 -5.37 23.39 -3.82
N ALA A 32 -5.76 24.20 -4.79
CA ALA A 32 -7.14 24.64 -4.97
C ALA A 32 -8.11 23.53 -5.41
N ARG A 33 -7.60 22.43 -5.89
CA ARG A 33 -8.37 21.24 -6.32
C ARG A 33 -8.36 20.13 -5.30
N MET A 34 -7.57 20.24 -4.23
CA MET A 34 -7.54 19.25 -3.15
C MET A 34 -8.79 19.37 -2.29
N GLY A 35 -9.82 18.69 -2.71
CA GLY A 35 -11.07 18.56 -2.01
C GLY A 35 -11.47 17.11 -1.88
N GLY A 36 -12.31 16.81 -0.90
CA GLY A 36 -12.88 15.50 -0.67
C GLY A 36 -14.17 15.60 0.16
N GLN A 37 -14.66 14.46 0.59
CA GLN A 37 -15.83 14.38 1.45
C GLN A 37 -15.57 13.38 2.56
N ILE A 38 -16.08 13.70 3.75
CA ILE A 38 -16.22 12.77 4.87
C ILE A 38 -17.70 12.50 5.01
N ILE A 39 -18.10 11.24 4.88
CA ILE A 39 -19.48 10.81 5.03
C ILE A 39 -19.61 10.12 6.38
N ALA A 40 -20.30 10.76 7.32
CA ALA A 40 -20.63 10.18 8.62
C ALA A 40 -21.99 9.49 8.51
N LEU A 41 -22.02 8.21 8.84
CA LEU A 41 -23.21 7.37 8.78
C LEU A 41 -23.63 6.92 10.18
N GLU A 42 -24.91 6.57 10.37
CA GLU A 42 -25.32 5.79 11.51
C GLU A 42 -24.60 4.44 11.53
N SER A 43 -24.41 3.86 12.72
CA SER A 43 -23.65 2.61 12.88
C SER A 43 -24.20 1.47 12.00
N ARG A 44 -25.52 1.40 11.83
CA ARG A 44 -26.17 0.41 10.97
C ARG A 44 -25.87 0.64 9.50
N ASP A 45 -26.01 1.88 9.04
CA ASP A 45 -25.78 2.24 7.63
C ASP A 45 -24.31 2.08 7.25
N TYR A 46 -23.40 2.36 8.20
CA TYR A 46 -21.98 2.09 8.04
C TYR A 46 -21.69 0.58 7.93
N ALA A 47 -22.31 -0.23 8.79
CA ALA A 47 -22.17 -1.69 8.72
C ALA A 47 -22.71 -2.26 7.40
N ASP A 48 -23.85 -1.77 6.93
CA ASP A 48 -24.44 -2.16 5.64
C ASP A 48 -23.57 -1.70 4.45
N TRP A 49 -22.98 -0.52 4.53
CA TRP A 49 -22.03 -0.02 3.54
C TRP A 49 -20.77 -0.90 3.53
N LEU A 50 -20.20 -1.20 4.69
CA LEU A 50 -19.02 -2.05 4.83
C LEU A 50 -19.24 -3.47 4.29
N ALA A 51 -20.43 -4.04 4.55
CA ALA A 51 -20.79 -5.36 4.03
C ALA A 51 -20.92 -5.40 2.50
N ARG A 52 -21.22 -4.26 1.87
CA ARG A 52 -21.29 -4.12 0.40
C ARG A 52 -19.96 -3.77 -0.25
N GLN A 53 -18.92 -3.39 0.56
CA GLN A 53 -17.61 -3.13 0.01
C GLN A 53 -16.95 -4.47 -0.40
N PRO A 54 -16.16 -4.47 -1.47
CA PRO A 54 -15.34 -5.64 -1.78
C PRO A 54 -14.53 -5.99 -0.54
N ASN A 55 -14.62 -7.23 -0.10
CA ASN A 55 -13.88 -7.73 1.05
C ASN A 55 -12.37 -7.52 0.82
N ALA A 56 -11.61 -7.39 1.91
CA ALA A 56 -10.14 -7.35 1.82
C ALA A 56 -9.57 -8.56 1.03
N GLY A 57 -10.27 -9.70 1.03
CA GLY A 57 -10.01 -10.84 0.15
C GLY A 57 -10.18 -10.53 -1.33
N ASP A 58 -11.10 -9.64 -1.70
CA ASP A 58 -11.27 -9.21 -3.09
C ASP A 58 -10.13 -8.27 -3.53
N LEU A 59 -9.70 -7.33 -2.67
CA LEU A 59 -8.51 -6.50 -2.93
C LEU A 59 -7.25 -7.35 -3.09
N ALA A 60 -7.05 -8.35 -2.25
CA ALA A 60 -5.91 -9.25 -2.37
C ALA A 60 -5.98 -10.07 -3.67
N SER A 61 -7.17 -10.48 -4.10
CA SER A 61 -7.38 -11.18 -5.36
C SER A 61 -7.11 -10.28 -6.57
N GLN A 62 -7.57 -9.03 -6.53
CA GLN A 62 -7.26 -8.01 -7.54
C GLN A 62 -5.75 -7.73 -7.57
N GLY A 63 -5.12 -7.57 -6.42
CA GLY A 63 -3.68 -7.41 -6.29
C GLY A 63 -2.90 -8.59 -6.84
N ALA A 64 -3.37 -9.82 -6.64
CA ALA A 64 -2.76 -11.02 -7.23
C ALA A 64 -2.84 -11.04 -8.76
N ALA A 65 -3.92 -10.54 -9.33
CA ALA A 65 -4.06 -10.39 -10.78
C ALA A 65 -3.11 -9.30 -11.32
N LEU A 66 -3.06 -8.13 -10.67
CA LEU A 66 -2.14 -7.04 -11.00
C LEU A 66 -0.67 -7.45 -10.87
N PHE A 67 -0.32 -8.18 -9.82
CA PHE A 67 1.04 -8.69 -9.59
C PHE A 67 1.55 -9.54 -10.76
N ARG A 68 0.66 -10.33 -11.37
CA ARG A 68 0.99 -11.10 -12.58
C ARG A 68 1.02 -10.20 -13.82
N ALA A 69 0.02 -9.35 -14.00
CA ALA A 69 -0.12 -8.50 -15.18
C ALA A 69 1.03 -7.48 -15.32
N LEU A 70 1.52 -6.95 -14.19
CA LEU A 70 2.65 -6.02 -14.14
C LEU A 70 4.02 -6.71 -14.20
N GLY A 71 4.05 -8.05 -14.21
CA GLY A 71 5.28 -8.83 -14.32
C GLY A 71 6.06 -9.00 -13.01
N CYS A 72 5.50 -8.60 -11.86
CA CYS A 72 6.17 -8.72 -10.56
C CYS A 72 6.56 -10.16 -10.23
N SER A 73 5.71 -11.14 -10.64
CA SER A 73 5.95 -12.58 -10.46
C SER A 73 7.18 -13.09 -11.19
N GLY A 74 7.69 -12.38 -12.21
CA GLY A 74 8.91 -12.75 -12.93
C GLY A 74 10.16 -12.66 -12.07
N CYS A 75 10.17 -11.74 -11.09
CA CYS A 75 11.27 -11.53 -10.15
C CYS A 75 10.96 -12.08 -8.75
N HIS A 76 9.72 -11.86 -8.26
CA HIS A 76 9.28 -12.25 -6.91
C HIS A 76 8.50 -13.58 -6.87
N GLY A 77 8.39 -14.29 -7.97
CA GLY A 77 7.73 -15.59 -8.04
C GLY A 77 8.68 -16.76 -7.78
N ILE A 78 8.11 -17.92 -7.44
CA ILE A 78 8.85 -19.18 -7.33
C ILE A 78 9.42 -19.53 -8.71
N GLY A 79 10.74 -19.63 -8.82
CA GLY A 79 11.43 -19.92 -10.08
C GLY A 79 11.69 -18.70 -10.96
N GLY A 80 11.51 -17.49 -10.46
CA GLY A 80 11.89 -16.26 -11.16
C GLY A 80 13.38 -16.27 -11.56
N SER A 81 13.66 -15.78 -12.77
CA SER A 81 15.03 -15.74 -13.33
C SER A 81 15.91 -14.65 -12.69
N VAL A 82 15.31 -13.66 -12.06
CA VAL A 82 15.98 -12.54 -11.40
C VAL A 82 15.91 -12.77 -9.89
N ARG A 83 17.05 -12.66 -9.22
CA ARG A 83 17.11 -12.73 -7.78
C ARG A 83 16.49 -11.49 -7.15
N ALA A 84 15.36 -11.66 -6.48
CA ALA A 84 14.64 -10.62 -5.75
C ALA A 84 14.27 -11.12 -4.36
N PRO A 85 14.04 -10.22 -3.37
CA PRO A 85 13.62 -10.62 -2.02
C PRO A 85 12.30 -11.41 -2.06
N PRO A 86 12.17 -12.48 -1.26
CA PRO A 86 10.91 -13.19 -1.12
C PRO A 86 9.86 -12.30 -0.46
N LEU A 87 8.61 -12.42 -0.90
CA LEU A 87 7.50 -11.64 -0.36
C LEU A 87 6.66 -12.42 0.66
N GLU A 88 6.79 -13.74 0.66
CA GLU A 88 6.10 -14.61 1.62
C GLU A 88 6.57 -14.30 3.04
N GLY A 89 5.60 -13.98 3.91
CA GLY A 89 5.88 -13.65 5.31
C GLY A 89 6.68 -12.37 5.52
N LEU A 90 6.83 -11.52 4.52
CA LEU A 90 7.60 -10.27 4.61
C LEU A 90 6.91 -9.23 5.51
N TYR A 91 5.60 -9.06 5.37
CA TYR A 91 4.87 -7.99 6.07
C TYR A 91 5.02 -8.07 7.59
N GLY A 92 5.35 -6.94 8.21
CA GLY A 92 5.59 -6.80 9.65
C GLY A 92 6.97 -7.25 10.12
N LYS A 93 7.81 -7.80 9.25
CA LYS A 93 9.17 -8.25 9.64
C LYS A 93 10.22 -7.14 9.46
N PRO A 94 11.32 -7.20 10.22
CA PRO A 94 12.47 -6.33 9.99
C PRO A 94 13.20 -6.72 8.69
N VAL A 95 13.54 -5.72 7.89
CA VAL A 95 14.25 -5.86 6.62
C VAL A 95 15.58 -5.14 6.73
N PRO A 96 16.72 -5.83 6.66
CA PRO A 96 18.03 -5.19 6.61
C PRO A 96 18.25 -4.56 5.23
N LEU A 97 18.76 -3.33 5.22
CA LEU A 97 19.06 -2.58 4.00
C LEU A 97 20.56 -2.59 3.69
N SER A 98 20.92 -2.29 2.45
CA SER A 98 22.29 -2.27 1.97
C SER A 98 23.16 -1.17 2.61
N ASP A 99 22.55 -0.13 3.16
CA ASP A 99 23.20 0.95 3.91
C ASP A 99 23.50 0.58 5.39
N GLY A 100 23.15 -0.64 5.80
CA GLY A 100 23.31 -1.15 7.16
C GLY A 100 22.17 -0.81 8.12
N SER A 101 21.17 -0.05 7.69
CA SER A 101 19.96 0.22 8.47
C SER A 101 18.99 -0.96 8.41
N THR A 102 17.98 -0.93 9.29
CA THR A 102 16.89 -1.90 9.30
C THR A 102 15.57 -1.15 9.38
N VAL A 103 14.61 -1.54 8.53
CA VAL A 103 13.26 -0.99 8.49
C VAL A 103 12.24 -2.09 8.74
N THR A 104 11.04 -1.73 9.19
CA THR A 104 9.92 -2.67 9.24
C THR A 104 9.20 -2.68 7.91
N ALA A 105 8.87 -3.88 7.40
CA ALA A 105 8.09 -4.04 6.18
C ALA A 105 6.60 -3.72 6.44
N ASP A 106 6.29 -2.46 6.63
CA ASP A 106 4.95 -1.91 6.78
C ASP A 106 4.35 -1.45 5.44
N ASP A 107 3.16 -0.88 5.46
CA ASP A 107 2.49 -0.37 4.26
C ASP A 107 3.32 0.72 3.56
N ARG A 108 4.03 1.54 4.34
CA ARG A 108 4.91 2.57 3.80
C ARG A 108 6.11 1.98 3.07
N TYR A 109 6.77 1.00 3.69
CA TYR A 109 7.89 0.30 3.08
C TYR A 109 7.48 -0.36 1.76
N LEU A 110 6.34 -1.06 1.73
CA LEU A 110 5.83 -1.71 0.52
C LEU A 110 5.50 -0.69 -0.57
N ARG A 111 4.86 0.43 -0.20
CA ARG A 111 4.57 1.54 -1.12
C ARG A 111 5.85 2.12 -1.71
N ASP A 112 6.80 2.49 -0.85
CA ASP A 112 8.07 3.09 -1.27
C ASP A 112 8.85 2.12 -2.17
N SER A 113 8.87 0.83 -1.86
CA SER A 113 9.54 -0.20 -2.66
C SER A 113 8.91 -0.36 -4.06
N ILE A 114 7.60 -0.20 -4.21
CA ILE A 114 6.92 -0.28 -5.50
C ILE A 114 7.15 0.99 -6.33
N LEU A 115 7.02 2.17 -5.71
CA LEU A 115 7.07 3.45 -6.41
C LEU A 115 8.50 3.99 -6.58
N GLN A 116 9.37 3.76 -5.60
CA GLN A 116 10.74 4.28 -5.52
C GLN A 116 11.71 3.18 -5.07
N PRO A 117 11.89 2.11 -5.86
CA PRO A 117 12.63 0.91 -5.45
C PRO A 117 14.11 1.16 -5.11
N ASP A 118 14.72 2.18 -5.70
CA ASP A 118 16.12 2.53 -5.46
C ASP A 118 16.36 3.23 -4.11
N ARG A 119 15.27 3.61 -3.41
CA ARG A 119 15.37 4.33 -2.14
C ARG A 119 15.79 3.44 -0.97
N GLN A 120 15.36 2.18 -0.99
CA GLN A 120 15.59 1.22 0.10
C GLN A 120 15.94 -0.15 -0.50
N ILE A 121 17.22 -0.38 -0.69
CA ILE A 121 17.71 -1.62 -1.30
C ILE A 121 17.94 -2.65 -0.19
N VAL A 122 17.32 -3.82 -0.32
CA VAL A 122 17.48 -4.91 0.63
C VAL A 122 18.90 -5.45 0.60
N ALA A 123 19.50 -5.67 1.77
CA ALA A 123 20.86 -6.20 1.87
C ALA A 123 21.03 -7.52 1.13
N GLY A 124 22.08 -7.61 0.31
CA GLY A 124 22.39 -8.79 -0.51
C GLY A 124 21.63 -8.86 -1.83
N TYR A 125 20.85 -7.84 -2.18
CA TYR A 125 20.18 -7.72 -3.47
C TYR A 125 20.68 -6.52 -4.27
N GLU A 126 20.56 -6.62 -5.59
CA GLU A 126 20.91 -5.52 -6.50
C GLU A 126 19.69 -4.64 -6.82
N PRO A 127 19.87 -3.33 -7.12
CA PRO A 127 18.79 -2.42 -7.50
C PRO A 127 18.30 -2.72 -8.93
N LYS A 128 17.51 -3.76 -9.08
CA LYS A 128 16.99 -4.20 -10.40
C LYS A 128 15.48 -4.03 -10.54
N MET A 129 14.79 -3.67 -9.46
CA MET A 129 13.34 -3.46 -9.49
C MET A 129 13.03 -2.16 -10.24
N PRO A 130 12.17 -2.19 -11.29
CA PRO A 130 11.76 -0.97 -11.96
C PRO A 130 10.79 -0.17 -11.09
N SER A 131 10.78 1.16 -11.26
CA SER A 131 9.75 2.01 -10.65
C SER A 131 8.40 1.79 -11.33
N PHE A 132 7.34 1.77 -10.51
CA PHE A 132 5.96 1.70 -10.96
C PHE A 132 5.18 3.00 -10.72
N ALA A 133 5.84 4.11 -10.36
CA ALA A 133 5.20 5.38 -9.99
C ALA A 133 4.21 5.88 -11.05
N ASP A 134 4.53 5.72 -12.34
CA ASP A 134 3.68 6.18 -13.46
C ASP A 134 2.86 5.03 -14.10
N ARG A 135 2.85 3.86 -13.49
CA ARG A 135 2.26 2.64 -14.05
C ARG A 135 1.13 2.06 -13.23
N VAL A 136 0.96 2.50 -12.00
CA VAL A 136 -0.10 2.05 -11.10
C VAL A 136 -0.83 3.24 -10.50
N SER A 137 -2.15 3.15 -10.44
CA SER A 137 -2.99 4.07 -9.69
C SER A 137 -2.89 3.81 -8.19
N GLU A 138 -3.40 4.72 -7.37
CA GLU A 138 -3.46 4.52 -5.91
C GLU A 138 -4.27 3.27 -5.54
N ASP A 139 -5.42 3.03 -6.20
CA ASP A 139 -6.27 1.87 -5.93
C ASP A 139 -5.56 0.55 -6.29
N GLU A 140 -4.84 0.52 -7.41
CA GLU A 140 -4.02 -0.63 -7.81
C GLU A 140 -2.86 -0.87 -6.84
N LEU A 141 -2.25 0.20 -6.34
CA LEU A 141 -1.19 0.11 -5.33
C LEU A 141 -1.72 -0.47 -4.02
N PHE A 142 -2.91 -0.02 -3.55
CA PHE A 142 -3.56 -0.61 -2.38
C PHE A 142 -3.88 -2.09 -2.58
N ALA A 143 -4.33 -2.49 -3.77
CA ALA A 143 -4.58 -3.89 -4.09
C ALA A 143 -3.29 -4.72 -4.07
N LEU A 144 -2.20 -4.23 -4.64
CA LEU A 144 -0.88 -4.88 -4.59
C LEU A 144 -0.39 -5.05 -3.16
N ILE A 145 -0.48 -4.01 -2.33
CA ILE A 145 -0.11 -4.07 -0.91
C ILE A 145 -0.97 -5.10 -0.17
N ALA A 146 -2.30 -5.10 -0.39
CA ALA A 146 -3.21 -6.08 0.20
C ALA A 146 -2.84 -7.52 -0.19
N TYR A 147 -2.46 -7.75 -1.45
CA TYR A 147 -1.98 -9.04 -1.89
C TYR A 147 -0.70 -9.47 -1.17
N ILE A 148 0.32 -8.60 -1.09
CA ILE A 148 1.58 -8.90 -0.40
C ILE A 148 1.33 -9.20 1.08
N LYS A 149 0.45 -8.44 1.74
CA LYS A 149 0.03 -8.71 3.13
C LYS A 149 -0.64 -10.08 3.27
N SER A 150 -1.42 -10.51 2.30
CA SER A 150 -2.07 -11.83 2.32
C SER A 150 -1.09 -12.99 2.23
N LEU A 151 0.12 -12.76 1.69
CA LEU A 151 1.17 -13.78 1.62
C LEU A 151 1.78 -14.08 3.00
N ALA A 152 1.65 -13.17 3.98
CA ALA A 152 2.11 -13.39 5.34
C ALA A 152 1.36 -14.54 6.05
N ASN A 153 0.08 -14.74 5.73
CA ASN A 153 -0.78 -15.73 6.35
C ASN A 153 -0.62 -17.15 5.77
N ARG A 154 0.10 -17.32 4.68
CA ARG A 154 0.28 -18.64 4.06
C ARG A 154 1.32 -19.53 4.76
N GLU A 155 2.18 -18.95 5.56
CA GLU A 155 3.20 -19.71 6.33
C GLU A 155 2.61 -20.44 7.54
N SER A 156 1.47 -19.96 8.08
CA SER A 156 0.77 -20.58 9.23
C SER A 156 -0.16 -21.75 8.86
N LEU A 157 -0.27 -22.10 7.57
CA LEU A 157 -1.13 -23.17 7.06
C LEU A 157 -0.33 -24.34 6.46
N ARG A 158 0.99 -24.39 6.68
CA ARG A 158 1.88 -25.51 6.37
C ARG A 158 2.50 -26.06 7.65
#